data_e582c0d31dd9fc7ffab4e9b05c37aa7d
#
_entry.id   e582c0d31dd9fc7ffab4e9b05c37aa7d
#
_cell.length_a   1.000
_cell.length_b   1.000
_cell.length_c   1.000
_cell.angle_alpha   90.00
_cell.angle_beta   90.00
_cell.angle_gamma   90.00
#
_symmetry.space_group_name_H-M   'P 1'
#
loop_
_entity.id
_entity.type
_entity.pdbx_description
1 polymer ?
#
loop_
_entity_poly.entity_id
_entity_poly.type
_entity_poly.pdbx_seq_one_letter_code
_entity_poly.pdbx_strand_id
1 'polypeptide(L)'
;VSAPRTPTTPADSRTPTDSRAGEVRAALARLRTAGAKLRRRPADEVLSLLCAVLDSWRAEDSPWRKKLQAELPRAAGFSPQTVRAGLALALAPWRGAALRALWERELGGGAGRSAHGFATTAVLLAGALPTPSLLQLIAPLLLRSPVLARPAAHDPVTPRALADSLRAADAELANCLEVVDFARGDSDALAAFASAECVVATGADETIAAVAKLAAPPRRFVGYGHRFSAAVVGAAADVPQIARGLAV
;
A
#
# COMPACT_ATOMS: atom_id res chain seq x y z
N VAL A 1 -28.15 37.47 48.21
CA VAL A 1 -28.70 36.92 46.99
C VAL A 1 -27.53 36.28 46.22
N SER A 2 -27.34 34.96 46.38
CA SER A 2 -26.29 34.20 45.69
C SER A 2 -26.76 33.83 44.27
N ALA A 3 -25.94 34.15 43.28
CA ALA A 3 -26.14 33.75 41.89
C ALA A 3 -25.90 32.24 41.68
N PRO A 4 -26.62 31.55 40.81
CA PRO A 4 -26.44 30.12 40.55
C PRO A 4 -25.18 29.90 39.69
N ARG A 5 -24.33 28.93 40.10
CA ARG A 5 -23.21 28.43 39.31
C ARG A 5 -23.74 27.58 38.16
N THR A 6 -23.43 27.97 36.94
CA THR A 6 -23.59 27.15 35.72
C THR A 6 -22.70 25.91 35.79
N PRO A 7 -23.19 24.71 35.44
CA PRO A 7 -22.37 23.51 35.37
C PRO A 7 -21.46 23.60 34.15
N THR A 8 -20.16 23.57 34.40
CA THR A 8 -19.13 23.44 33.35
C THR A 8 -19.21 22.02 32.79
N THR A 9 -19.60 21.87 31.55
CA THR A 9 -19.48 20.61 30.80
C THR A 9 -18.00 20.18 30.79
N PRO A 10 -17.68 18.92 31.15
CA PRO A 10 -16.29 18.47 31.07
C PRO A 10 -15.87 18.50 29.60
N ALA A 11 -14.80 19.23 29.31
CA ALA A 11 -14.12 19.23 28.02
C ALA A 11 -13.68 17.80 27.70
N ASP A 12 -13.99 17.35 26.50
CA ASP A 12 -13.60 16.02 25.96
C ASP A 12 -12.06 15.94 25.97
N SER A 13 -11.50 15.27 26.98
CA SER A 13 -10.06 15.21 27.28
C SER A 13 -9.33 14.15 26.40
N ARG A 14 -9.91 13.77 25.27
CA ARG A 14 -9.22 12.90 24.33
C ARG A 14 -8.07 13.64 23.67
N THR A 15 -6.84 13.16 23.90
CA THR A 15 -5.67 13.67 23.20
C THR A 15 -5.79 13.38 21.68
N PRO A 16 -5.19 14.20 20.79
CA PRO A 16 -5.17 13.93 19.35
C PRO A 16 -4.66 12.53 18.97
N THR A 17 -3.77 11.95 19.79
CA THR A 17 -3.20 10.62 19.65
C THR A 17 -4.22 9.51 19.85
N ASP A 18 -5.11 9.61 20.86
CA ASP A 18 -6.21 8.67 21.09
C ASP A 18 -7.19 8.63 19.93
N SER A 19 -7.40 9.77 19.27
CA SER A 19 -8.24 9.89 18.09
C SER A 19 -7.68 9.08 16.90
N ARG A 20 -6.36 9.14 16.63
CA ARG A 20 -5.73 8.42 15.50
C ARG A 20 -5.71 6.91 15.69
N ALA A 21 -5.37 6.43 16.86
CA ALA A 21 -5.44 5.00 17.17
C ALA A 21 -6.89 4.48 17.06
N GLY A 22 -7.87 5.29 17.46
CA GLY A 22 -9.29 5.00 17.30
C GLY A 22 -9.70 4.89 15.82
N GLU A 23 -9.28 5.83 14.97
CA GLU A 23 -9.51 5.80 13.53
C GLU A 23 -8.93 4.54 12.88
N VAL A 24 -7.68 4.16 13.22
CA VAL A 24 -7.01 2.96 12.72
C VAL A 24 -7.78 1.70 13.13
N ARG A 25 -8.20 1.58 14.38
CA ARG A 25 -9.02 0.45 14.84
C ARG A 25 -10.35 0.36 14.13
N ALA A 26 -11.03 1.49 13.92
CA ALA A 26 -12.28 1.56 13.19
C ALA A 26 -12.11 1.14 11.71
N ALA A 27 -11.03 1.59 11.06
CA ALA A 27 -10.69 1.18 9.70
C ALA A 27 -10.46 -0.34 9.59
N LEU A 28 -9.70 -0.94 10.51
CA LEU A 28 -9.52 -2.39 10.56
C LEU A 28 -10.84 -3.15 10.78
N ALA A 29 -11.75 -2.62 11.57
CA ALA A 29 -13.07 -3.24 11.78
C ALA A 29 -13.91 -3.22 10.50
N ARG A 30 -13.95 -2.08 9.78
CA ARG A 30 -14.63 -1.97 8.47
C ARG A 30 -14.03 -2.94 7.45
N LEU A 31 -12.70 -2.99 7.37
CA LEU A 31 -11.97 -3.89 6.46
C LEU A 31 -12.27 -5.36 6.75
N ARG A 32 -12.35 -5.78 8.03
CA ARG A 32 -12.76 -7.16 8.37
C ARG A 32 -14.13 -7.50 7.83
N THR A 33 -15.08 -6.57 7.94
CA THR A 33 -16.45 -6.74 7.42
C THR A 33 -16.44 -6.82 5.90
N ALA A 34 -15.73 -5.91 5.21
CA ALA A 34 -15.59 -5.93 3.75
C ALA A 34 -14.88 -7.19 3.25
N GLY A 35 -13.80 -7.61 3.94
CA GLY A 35 -13.04 -8.81 3.62
C GLY A 35 -13.85 -10.11 3.73
N ALA A 36 -14.83 -10.17 4.62
CA ALA A 36 -15.72 -11.31 4.70
C ALA A 36 -16.57 -11.47 3.43
N LYS A 37 -16.96 -10.38 2.79
CA LYS A 37 -17.64 -10.38 1.47
C LYS A 37 -16.67 -10.74 0.36
N LEU A 38 -15.50 -10.09 0.33
CA LEU A 38 -14.46 -10.32 -0.69
C LEU A 38 -14.05 -11.80 -0.77
N ARG A 39 -13.91 -12.48 0.36
CA ARG A 39 -13.54 -13.90 0.42
C ARG A 39 -14.58 -14.84 -0.20
N ARG A 40 -15.84 -14.41 -0.35
CA ARG A 40 -16.88 -15.18 -1.03
C ARG A 40 -16.84 -15.05 -2.55
N ARG A 41 -16.16 -14.02 -3.05
CA ARG A 41 -16.03 -13.80 -4.50
C ARG A 41 -15.07 -14.83 -5.11
N PRO A 42 -15.33 -15.29 -6.33
CA PRO A 42 -14.38 -16.13 -7.07
C PRO A 42 -13.03 -15.41 -7.23
N ALA A 43 -11.93 -16.15 -7.05
CA ALA A 43 -10.59 -15.58 -7.18
C ALA A 43 -10.32 -15.02 -8.59
N ASP A 44 -10.81 -15.69 -9.62
CA ASP A 44 -10.65 -15.28 -11.02
C ASP A 44 -11.41 -13.97 -11.33
N GLU A 45 -12.53 -13.71 -10.65
CA GLU A 45 -13.26 -12.44 -10.76
C GLU A 45 -12.43 -11.29 -10.18
N VAL A 46 -11.91 -11.45 -8.97
CA VAL A 46 -11.05 -10.46 -8.31
C VAL A 46 -9.78 -10.21 -9.13
N LEU A 47 -9.15 -11.29 -9.64
CA LEU A 47 -8.00 -11.18 -10.55
C LEU A 47 -8.35 -10.36 -11.80
N SER A 48 -9.48 -10.62 -12.44
CA SER A 48 -9.90 -9.93 -13.64
C SER A 48 -10.15 -8.44 -13.40
N LEU A 49 -10.77 -8.08 -12.26
CA LEU A 49 -10.96 -6.68 -11.86
C LEU A 49 -9.62 -5.97 -11.61
N LEU A 50 -8.71 -6.60 -10.88
CA LEU A 50 -7.38 -6.02 -10.61
C LEU A 50 -6.56 -5.88 -11.91
N CYS A 51 -6.66 -6.83 -12.85
CA CYS A 51 -6.05 -6.70 -14.18
C CYS A 51 -6.59 -5.48 -14.92
N ALA A 52 -7.91 -5.28 -14.95
CA ALA A 52 -8.53 -4.13 -15.60
C ALA A 52 -8.11 -2.79 -14.96
N VAL A 53 -8.01 -2.75 -13.62
CA VAL A 53 -7.52 -1.57 -12.90
C VAL A 53 -6.08 -1.25 -13.30
N LEU A 54 -5.17 -2.25 -13.34
CA LEU A 54 -3.78 -2.03 -13.76
C LEU A 54 -3.68 -1.54 -15.20
N ASP A 55 -4.44 -2.15 -16.12
CA ASP A 55 -4.44 -1.73 -17.52
C ASP A 55 -4.96 -0.30 -17.68
N SER A 56 -5.93 0.13 -16.85
CA SER A 56 -6.45 1.51 -16.87
C SER A 56 -5.40 2.56 -16.45
N TRP A 57 -4.35 2.19 -15.71
CA TRP A 57 -3.30 3.11 -15.28
C TRP A 57 -2.23 3.38 -16.35
N ARG A 58 -2.13 2.50 -17.34
CA ARG A 58 -1.05 2.55 -18.35
C ARG A 58 -1.27 3.61 -19.43
N ALA A 59 -2.49 3.86 -19.80
CA ALA A 59 -2.81 4.85 -20.83
C ALA A 59 -2.29 6.25 -20.43
N GLU A 60 -1.78 7.01 -21.39
CA GLU A 60 -1.26 8.36 -21.12
C GLU A 60 -2.36 9.33 -20.69
N ASP A 61 -3.56 9.14 -21.18
CA ASP A 61 -4.77 9.89 -20.85
C ASP A 61 -5.49 9.37 -19.61
N SER A 62 -4.99 8.29 -18.99
CA SER A 62 -5.52 7.73 -17.74
C SER A 62 -5.72 8.82 -16.66
N PRO A 63 -6.92 8.93 -16.05
CA PRO A 63 -7.15 9.88 -14.97
C PRO A 63 -6.22 9.63 -13.78
N TRP A 64 -5.89 8.38 -13.52
CA TRP A 64 -4.99 7.96 -12.43
C TRP A 64 -3.56 8.41 -12.68
N ARG A 65 -3.06 8.19 -13.89
CA ARG A 65 -1.73 8.65 -14.31
C ARG A 65 -1.63 10.17 -14.29
N LYS A 66 -2.66 10.87 -14.79
CA LYS A 66 -2.75 12.34 -14.74
C LYS A 66 -2.74 12.87 -13.31
N LYS A 67 -3.47 12.23 -12.39
CA LYS A 67 -3.46 12.57 -10.97
C LYS A 67 -2.06 12.44 -10.36
N LEU A 68 -1.36 11.33 -10.63
CA LEU A 68 0.02 11.14 -10.17
C LEU A 68 0.96 12.20 -10.75
N GLN A 69 0.85 12.51 -12.05
CA GLN A 69 1.67 13.54 -12.71
C GLN A 69 1.44 14.94 -12.14
N ALA A 70 0.22 15.25 -11.70
CA ALA A 70 -0.12 16.54 -11.13
C ALA A 70 0.34 16.68 -9.66
N GLU A 71 0.21 15.63 -8.87
CA GLU A 71 0.36 15.71 -7.41
C GLU A 71 1.74 15.24 -6.90
N LEU A 72 2.35 14.21 -7.52
CA LEU A 72 3.64 13.65 -7.08
C LEU A 72 4.82 14.63 -7.16
N PRO A 73 4.95 15.54 -8.15
CA PRO A 73 6.05 16.48 -8.16
C PRO A 73 6.17 17.26 -6.85
N ARG A 74 5.05 17.73 -6.33
CA ARG A 74 5.01 18.49 -5.08
C ARG A 74 5.22 17.58 -3.85
N ALA A 75 4.63 16.39 -3.84
CA ALA A 75 4.69 15.48 -2.71
C ALA A 75 6.07 14.82 -2.55
N ALA A 76 6.69 14.41 -3.67
CA ALA A 76 7.96 13.69 -3.69
C ALA A 76 9.18 14.61 -3.89
N GLY A 77 9.00 15.88 -4.26
CA GLY A 77 10.09 16.82 -4.52
C GLY A 77 10.79 16.61 -5.86
N PHE A 78 10.17 15.90 -6.80
CA PHE A 78 10.72 15.66 -8.14
C PHE A 78 10.22 16.70 -9.16
N SER A 79 10.99 16.91 -10.25
CA SER A 79 10.49 17.71 -11.36
C SER A 79 9.31 17.04 -12.06
N PRO A 80 8.38 17.80 -12.69
CA PRO A 80 7.29 17.21 -13.47
C PRO A 80 7.79 16.31 -14.62
N GLN A 81 8.96 16.62 -15.21
CA GLN A 81 9.58 15.79 -16.24
C GLN A 81 10.05 14.46 -15.65
N THR A 82 10.73 14.48 -14.50
CA THR A 82 11.18 13.28 -13.80
C THR A 82 10.01 12.37 -13.43
N VAL A 83 8.92 12.95 -12.91
CA VAL A 83 7.72 12.18 -12.58
C VAL A 83 7.09 11.55 -13.83
N ARG A 84 6.97 12.30 -14.95
CA ARG A 84 6.43 11.73 -16.19
C ARG A 84 7.27 10.59 -16.74
N ALA A 85 8.58 10.76 -16.82
CA ALA A 85 9.50 9.74 -17.29
C ALA A 85 9.51 8.52 -16.35
N GLY A 86 9.59 8.76 -15.05
CA GLY A 86 9.54 7.73 -14.03
C GLY A 86 8.26 6.90 -14.07
N LEU A 87 7.09 7.54 -14.19
CA LEU A 87 5.82 6.84 -14.31
C LEU A 87 5.71 6.04 -15.62
N ALA A 88 6.25 6.54 -16.72
CA ALA A 88 6.26 5.81 -18.00
C ALA A 88 7.04 4.49 -17.87
N LEU A 89 8.24 4.55 -17.29
CA LEU A 89 9.08 3.37 -17.04
C LEU A 89 8.44 2.43 -16.01
N ALA A 90 7.97 3.02 -14.93
CA ALA A 90 7.46 2.30 -13.79
C ALA A 90 6.15 1.55 -14.06
N LEU A 91 5.22 2.13 -14.84
CA LEU A 91 3.94 1.51 -15.21
C LEU A 91 4.05 0.58 -16.45
N ALA A 92 5.15 0.61 -17.20
CA ALA A 92 5.30 -0.23 -18.38
C ALA A 92 5.14 -1.74 -18.10
N PRO A 93 5.73 -2.32 -17.03
CA PRO A 93 5.56 -3.73 -16.69
C PRO A 93 4.19 -4.05 -16.04
N TRP A 94 3.47 -3.06 -15.55
CA TRP A 94 2.21 -3.24 -14.84
C TRP A 94 1.06 -3.45 -15.83
N ARG A 95 0.90 -4.69 -16.26
CA ARG A 95 -0.16 -5.13 -17.20
C ARG A 95 -1.03 -6.16 -16.53
N GLY A 96 -2.32 -6.13 -16.80
CA GLY A 96 -3.22 -7.19 -16.36
C GLY A 96 -2.73 -8.58 -16.79
N ALA A 97 -2.21 -8.71 -18.03
CA ALA A 97 -1.60 -9.94 -18.50
C ALA A 97 -0.39 -10.40 -17.67
N ALA A 98 0.46 -9.46 -17.20
CA ALA A 98 1.61 -9.79 -16.35
C ALA A 98 1.16 -10.21 -14.94
N LEU A 99 0.11 -9.56 -14.38
CA LEU A 99 -0.49 -9.97 -13.12
C LEU A 99 -1.10 -11.37 -13.22
N ARG A 100 -1.78 -11.67 -14.32
CA ARG A 100 -2.35 -13.00 -14.59
C ARG A 100 -1.25 -14.05 -14.71
N ALA A 101 -0.18 -13.76 -15.43
CA ALA A 101 0.97 -14.67 -15.55
C ALA A 101 1.66 -14.91 -14.19
N LEU A 102 1.77 -13.87 -13.35
CA LEU A 102 2.27 -14.01 -11.98
C LEU A 102 1.35 -14.92 -11.15
N TRP A 103 0.04 -14.70 -11.22
CA TRP A 103 -0.95 -15.54 -10.53
C TRP A 103 -0.86 -17.00 -10.94
N GLU A 104 -0.80 -17.28 -12.24
CA GLU A 104 -0.68 -18.65 -12.75
C GLU A 104 0.63 -19.32 -12.31
N ARG A 105 1.73 -18.59 -12.34
CA ARG A 105 3.04 -19.12 -11.95
C ARG A 105 3.12 -19.43 -10.45
N GLU A 106 2.59 -18.53 -9.60
CA GLU A 106 2.73 -18.65 -8.14
C GLU A 106 1.62 -19.50 -7.53
N LEU A 107 0.41 -19.48 -8.11
CA LEU A 107 -0.79 -20.08 -7.56
C LEU A 107 -1.57 -20.91 -8.58
N GLY A 108 -0.96 -21.26 -9.73
CA GLY A 108 -1.59 -22.08 -10.77
C GLY A 108 -1.98 -23.49 -10.31
N GLY A 109 -2.60 -24.25 -11.20
CA GLY A 109 -2.99 -25.64 -10.92
C GLY A 109 -4.12 -25.82 -9.90
N GLY A 110 -4.93 -24.76 -9.65
CA GLY A 110 -6.05 -24.80 -8.70
C GLY A 110 -5.71 -24.27 -7.31
N ALA A 111 -4.41 -24.12 -6.95
CA ALA A 111 -3.99 -23.58 -5.66
C ALA A 111 -4.53 -22.15 -5.40
N GLY A 112 -4.61 -21.31 -6.43
CA GLY A 112 -5.18 -19.96 -6.33
C GLY A 112 -6.66 -19.93 -5.94
N ARG A 113 -7.44 -20.95 -6.28
CA ARG A 113 -8.85 -21.06 -5.89
C ARG A 113 -9.01 -21.37 -4.41
N SER A 114 -8.10 -22.16 -3.84
CA SER A 114 -8.09 -22.53 -2.42
C SER A 114 -7.23 -21.62 -1.56
N ALA A 115 -6.44 -20.72 -2.16
CA ALA A 115 -5.65 -19.76 -1.41
C ALA A 115 -6.57 -18.76 -0.67
N HIS A 116 -6.31 -18.57 0.61
CA HIS A 116 -7.04 -17.62 1.45
C HIS A 116 -6.09 -16.55 1.96
N GLY A 117 -6.49 -15.29 1.75
CA GLY A 117 -5.83 -14.16 2.38
C GLY A 117 -6.16 -14.05 3.87
N PHE A 118 -5.43 -13.21 4.56
CA PHE A 118 -5.67 -12.86 5.95
C PHE A 118 -6.99 -12.08 6.12
N ALA A 119 -7.54 -12.08 7.33
CA ALA A 119 -8.73 -11.28 7.63
C ALA A 119 -8.50 -9.79 7.40
N THR A 120 -7.27 -9.32 7.67
CA THR A 120 -6.79 -7.98 7.30
C THR A 120 -5.27 -8.01 7.07
N THR A 121 -4.79 -7.24 6.09
CA THR A 121 -3.37 -6.97 5.89
C THR A 121 -3.10 -5.48 6.07
N ALA A 122 -2.24 -5.11 7.01
CA ALA A 122 -1.75 -3.75 7.18
C ALA A 122 -0.45 -3.58 6.37
N VAL A 123 -0.36 -2.54 5.55
CA VAL A 123 0.79 -2.30 4.66
C VAL A 123 1.40 -0.94 4.97
N LEU A 124 2.58 -0.95 5.58
CA LEU A 124 3.40 0.24 5.84
C LEU A 124 4.29 0.49 4.63
N LEU A 125 4.00 1.54 3.88
CA LEU A 125 4.74 1.90 2.67
C LEU A 125 5.90 2.84 2.97
N ALA A 126 6.97 2.73 2.21
CA ALA A 126 8.13 3.62 2.25
C ALA A 126 8.63 3.91 0.83
N GLY A 127 9.50 4.93 0.72
CA GLY A 127 10.07 5.36 -0.55
C GLY A 127 9.29 6.48 -1.22
N ALA A 128 9.87 7.00 -2.31
CA ALA A 128 9.30 8.07 -3.12
C ALA A 128 8.82 7.58 -4.50
N LEU A 129 9.10 6.31 -4.83
CA LEU A 129 8.72 5.74 -6.12
C LEU A 129 7.33 5.08 -6.01
N PRO A 130 6.39 5.42 -6.88
CA PRO A 130 5.00 4.96 -6.77
C PRO A 130 4.80 3.48 -7.06
N THR A 131 5.63 2.86 -7.87
CA THR A 131 5.36 1.51 -8.40
C THR A 131 5.57 0.35 -7.45
N PRO A 132 6.61 0.33 -6.61
CA PRO A 132 6.75 -0.77 -5.64
C PRO A 132 5.56 -0.84 -4.69
N SER A 133 4.94 0.31 -4.36
CA SER A 133 3.78 0.38 -3.48
C SER A 133 2.53 -0.27 -4.08
N LEU A 134 2.33 -0.22 -5.40
CA LEU A 134 1.17 -0.84 -6.05
C LEU A 134 1.13 -2.36 -5.81
N LEU A 135 2.25 -3.07 -5.99
CA LEU A 135 2.28 -4.52 -5.78
C LEU A 135 1.97 -4.89 -4.33
N GLN A 136 2.49 -4.14 -3.38
CA GLN A 136 2.26 -4.40 -1.96
C GLN A 136 0.79 -4.22 -1.56
N LEU A 137 0.03 -3.41 -2.30
CA LEU A 137 -1.41 -3.22 -2.10
C LEU A 137 -2.24 -4.23 -2.89
N ILE A 138 -1.83 -4.53 -4.12
CA ILE A 138 -2.57 -5.44 -5.02
C ILE A 138 -2.42 -6.90 -4.61
N ALA A 139 -1.23 -7.34 -4.18
CA ALA A 139 -1.00 -8.74 -3.83
C ALA A 139 -1.90 -9.26 -2.70
N PRO A 140 -2.11 -8.55 -1.58
CA PRO A 140 -3.09 -8.97 -0.60
C PRO A 140 -4.52 -8.98 -1.14
N LEU A 141 -4.94 -7.96 -1.91
CA LEU A 141 -6.28 -7.90 -2.51
C LEU A 141 -6.51 -9.09 -3.45
N LEU A 142 -5.49 -9.46 -4.23
CA LEU A 142 -5.52 -10.61 -5.11
C LEU A 142 -5.77 -11.93 -4.33
N LEU A 143 -5.21 -12.03 -3.14
CA LEU A 143 -5.46 -13.12 -2.20
C LEU A 143 -6.76 -12.95 -1.39
N ARG A 144 -7.60 -11.96 -1.73
CA ARG A 144 -8.86 -11.63 -1.05
C ARG A 144 -8.67 -11.23 0.42
N SER A 145 -7.50 -10.64 0.74
CA SER A 145 -7.21 -10.02 2.03
C SER A 145 -7.40 -8.50 1.90
N PRO A 146 -8.31 -7.88 2.67
CA PRO A 146 -8.48 -6.44 2.65
C PRO A 146 -7.26 -5.73 3.25
N VAL A 147 -6.98 -4.53 2.77
CA VAL A 147 -5.74 -3.80 3.01
C VAL A 147 -5.99 -2.51 3.76
N LEU A 148 -5.26 -2.31 4.85
CA LEU A 148 -5.07 -1.02 5.49
C LEU A 148 -3.70 -0.48 5.10
N ALA A 149 -3.65 0.58 4.30
CA ALA A 149 -2.42 1.18 3.84
C ALA A 149 -2.05 2.41 4.66
N ARG A 150 -0.78 2.50 5.09
CA ARG A 150 -0.17 3.76 5.55
C ARG A 150 0.82 4.20 4.48
N PRO A 151 0.58 5.36 3.81
CA PRO A 151 1.43 5.86 2.74
C PRO A 151 2.85 6.19 3.20
N ALA A 152 3.78 6.19 2.25
CA ALA A 152 5.08 6.85 2.44
C ALA A 152 4.89 8.36 2.52
N ALA A 153 5.75 9.05 3.29
CA ALA A 153 5.69 10.51 3.42
C ALA A 153 5.87 11.23 2.07
N HIS A 154 6.68 10.66 1.18
CA HIS A 154 6.94 11.23 -0.15
C HIS A 154 6.00 10.70 -1.26
N ASP A 155 5.12 9.76 -0.94
CA ASP A 155 4.09 9.27 -1.87
C ASP A 155 2.76 9.03 -1.15
N PRO A 156 2.07 10.08 -0.73
CA PRO A 156 0.72 9.97 -0.20
C PRO A 156 -0.33 9.77 -1.31
N VAL A 157 0.05 9.94 -2.58
CA VAL A 157 -0.86 10.03 -3.73
C VAL A 157 -1.21 8.65 -4.28
N THR A 158 -0.21 7.79 -4.50
CA THR A 158 -0.39 6.50 -5.17
C THR A 158 -1.40 5.57 -4.47
N PRO A 159 -1.38 5.36 -3.14
CA PRO A 159 -2.36 4.50 -2.48
C PRO A 159 -3.79 5.03 -2.58
N ARG A 160 -3.95 6.36 -2.53
CA ARG A 160 -5.26 7.01 -2.68
C ARG A 160 -5.79 6.92 -4.10
N ALA A 161 -4.92 7.15 -5.11
CA ALA A 161 -5.28 6.98 -6.51
C ALA A 161 -5.69 5.52 -6.80
N LEU A 162 -5.02 4.53 -6.19
CA LEU A 162 -5.44 3.14 -6.29
C LEU A 162 -6.83 2.92 -5.67
N ALA A 163 -7.09 3.42 -4.48
CA ALA A 163 -8.41 3.32 -3.85
C ALA A 163 -9.51 3.96 -4.71
N ASP A 164 -9.24 5.11 -5.33
CA ASP A 164 -10.18 5.77 -6.25
C ASP A 164 -10.39 4.95 -7.52
N SER A 165 -9.34 4.34 -8.09
CA SER A 165 -9.44 3.50 -9.28
C SER A 165 -10.21 2.19 -9.01
N LEU A 166 -10.03 1.61 -7.83
CA LEU A 166 -10.84 0.46 -7.39
C LEU A 166 -12.31 0.86 -7.26
N ARG A 167 -12.61 2.04 -6.69
CA ARG A 167 -13.99 2.53 -6.54
C ARG A 167 -14.68 2.76 -7.89
N ALA A 168 -13.92 3.22 -8.88
CA ALA A 168 -14.43 3.39 -10.24
C ALA A 168 -14.69 2.05 -10.94
N ALA A 169 -13.96 1.00 -10.57
CA ALA A 169 -14.09 -0.33 -11.17
C ALA A 169 -15.12 -1.21 -10.46
N ASP A 170 -15.11 -1.23 -9.12
CA ASP A 170 -15.96 -2.10 -8.30
C ASP A 170 -16.07 -1.58 -6.87
N ALA A 171 -17.28 -1.25 -6.43
CA ALA A 171 -17.53 -0.64 -5.12
C ALA A 171 -17.24 -1.60 -3.94
N GLU A 172 -17.45 -2.91 -4.09
CA GLU A 172 -17.15 -3.87 -3.02
C GLU A 172 -15.64 -4.05 -2.85
N LEU A 173 -14.90 -4.14 -3.96
CA LEU A 173 -13.44 -4.23 -3.93
C LEU A 173 -12.82 -2.95 -3.38
N ALA A 174 -13.40 -1.78 -3.68
CA ALA A 174 -12.96 -0.50 -3.14
C ALA A 174 -13.04 -0.44 -1.60
N ASN A 175 -14.07 -1.04 -1.01
CA ASN A 175 -14.22 -1.12 0.44
C ASN A 175 -13.16 -2.03 1.11
N CYS A 176 -12.35 -2.73 0.33
CA CYS A 176 -11.28 -3.59 0.81
C CYS A 176 -9.91 -2.91 0.81
N LEU A 177 -9.84 -1.61 0.48
CA LEU A 177 -8.62 -0.79 0.60
C LEU A 177 -8.94 0.51 1.32
N GLU A 178 -8.41 0.67 2.52
CA GLU A 178 -8.47 1.93 3.26
C GLU A 178 -7.05 2.51 3.42
N VAL A 179 -6.96 3.83 3.37
CA VAL A 179 -5.71 4.57 3.52
C VAL A 179 -5.80 5.45 4.77
N VAL A 180 -4.88 5.24 5.70
CA VAL A 180 -4.80 5.99 6.96
C VAL A 180 -3.48 6.72 7.06
N ASP A 181 -3.51 7.91 7.65
CA ASP A 181 -2.32 8.68 7.97
C ASP A 181 -2.15 8.83 9.47
N PHE A 182 -0.94 8.57 9.94
CA PHE A 182 -0.51 8.90 11.30
C PHE A 182 0.99 9.22 11.33
N ALA A 183 1.40 10.02 12.30
CA ALA A 183 2.80 10.43 12.43
C ALA A 183 3.72 9.22 12.72
N ARG A 184 4.98 9.31 12.29
CA ARG A 184 5.98 8.23 12.54
C ARG A 184 6.16 7.95 14.04
N GLY A 185 6.04 8.97 14.91
CA GLY A 185 6.18 8.85 16.36
C GLY A 185 4.89 8.47 17.11
N ASP A 186 3.77 8.28 16.41
CA ASP A 186 2.51 7.89 17.02
C ASP A 186 2.52 6.38 17.33
N SER A 187 3.00 6.04 18.51
CA SER A 187 3.15 4.66 18.98
C SER A 187 1.81 3.93 19.08
N ASP A 188 0.75 4.64 19.48
CA ASP A 188 -0.57 4.04 19.71
C ASP A 188 -1.28 3.75 18.39
N ALA A 189 -1.18 4.67 17.41
CA ALA A 189 -1.67 4.41 16.06
C ALA A 189 -0.86 3.30 15.37
N LEU A 190 0.46 3.24 15.57
CA LEU A 190 1.30 2.17 15.04
C LEU A 190 0.96 0.82 15.68
N ALA A 191 0.74 0.75 16.99
CA ALA A 191 0.32 -0.45 17.68
C ALA A 191 -1.07 -0.92 17.20
N ALA A 192 -2.02 0.01 17.04
CA ALA A 192 -3.33 -0.28 16.47
C ALA A 192 -3.20 -0.82 15.03
N PHE A 193 -2.35 -0.22 14.18
CA PHE A 193 -2.07 -0.65 12.82
C PHE A 193 -1.46 -2.06 12.78
N ALA A 194 -0.50 -2.34 13.65
CA ALA A 194 0.16 -3.64 13.78
C ALA A 194 -0.75 -4.73 14.38
N SER A 195 -1.97 -4.41 14.79
CA SER A 195 -2.97 -5.39 15.26
C SER A 195 -3.66 -6.15 14.13
N ALA A 196 -3.39 -5.83 12.85
CA ALA A 196 -3.83 -6.61 11.69
C ALA A 196 -3.28 -8.04 11.74
N GLU A 197 -3.97 -8.99 11.13
CA GLU A 197 -3.55 -10.40 11.10
C GLU A 197 -2.23 -10.61 10.34
N CYS A 198 -2.03 -9.82 9.26
CA CYS A 198 -0.77 -9.73 8.54
C CYS A 198 -0.28 -8.28 8.51
N VAL A 199 1.01 -8.07 8.74
CA VAL A 199 1.66 -6.77 8.62
C VAL A 199 2.80 -6.86 7.63
N VAL A 200 2.71 -6.06 6.57
CA VAL A 200 3.76 -5.87 5.58
C VAL A 200 4.40 -4.51 5.83
N ALA A 201 5.69 -4.47 6.05
CA ALA A 201 6.38 -3.21 6.29
C ALA A 201 7.58 -3.06 5.35
N THR A 202 7.70 -1.88 4.74
CA THR A 202 8.85 -1.46 3.95
C THR A 202 9.50 -0.26 4.62
N GLY A 203 10.83 -0.19 4.61
CA GLY A 203 11.53 0.97 5.17
C GLY A 203 12.92 0.66 5.69
N ALA A 204 13.45 1.59 6.50
CA ALA A 204 14.72 1.41 7.19
C ALA A 204 14.65 0.24 8.19
N ASP A 205 15.79 -0.42 8.43
CA ASP A 205 15.85 -1.63 9.26
C ASP A 205 15.36 -1.39 10.69
N GLU A 206 15.57 -0.21 11.24
CA GLU A 206 15.06 0.19 12.56
C GLU A 206 13.53 0.25 12.58
N THR A 207 12.91 0.75 11.49
CA THR A 207 11.45 0.78 11.34
C THR A 207 10.89 -0.64 11.22
N ILE A 208 11.54 -1.48 10.43
CA ILE A 208 11.18 -2.89 10.26
C ILE A 208 11.25 -3.63 11.60
N ALA A 209 12.34 -3.44 12.35
CA ALA A 209 12.52 -4.07 13.66
C ALA A 209 11.47 -3.59 14.70
N ALA A 210 11.12 -2.30 14.68
CA ALA A 210 10.09 -1.74 15.55
C ALA A 210 8.71 -2.32 15.25
N VAL A 211 8.33 -2.39 13.96
CA VAL A 211 7.04 -2.95 13.53
C VAL A 211 6.98 -4.46 13.81
N ALA A 212 8.08 -5.20 13.58
CA ALA A 212 8.15 -6.63 13.83
C ALA A 212 7.86 -6.97 15.30
N LYS A 213 8.35 -6.16 16.25
CA LYS A 213 8.07 -6.34 17.69
C LYS A 213 6.58 -6.20 18.02
N LEU A 214 5.87 -5.29 17.34
CA LEU A 214 4.44 -5.06 17.54
C LEU A 214 3.58 -6.12 16.84
N ALA A 215 4.07 -6.66 15.72
CA ALA A 215 3.41 -7.71 14.94
C ALA A 215 3.84 -9.13 15.34
N ALA A 216 4.13 -9.35 16.63
CA ALA A 216 4.54 -10.65 17.16
C ALA A 216 3.46 -11.74 16.99
N PRO A 217 3.83 -13.04 16.97
CA PRO A 217 2.89 -14.14 16.84
C PRO A 217 1.65 -13.99 17.74
N PRO A 218 0.47 -14.43 17.27
CA PRO A 218 0.21 -15.26 16.09
C PRO A 218 0.10 -14.49 14.75
N ARG A 219 0.42 -13.18 14.72
CA ARG A 219 0.34 -12.35 13.52
C ARG A 219 1.47 -12.71 12.53
N ARG A 220 1.16 -12.61 11.23
CA ARG A 220 2.18 -12.74 10.20
C ARG A 220 2.88 -11.40 9.98
N PHE A 221 4.20 -11.39 10.00
CA PHE A 221 5.01 -10.24 9.65
C PHE A 221 5.83 -10.51 8.39
N VAL A 222 5.86 -9.53 7.46
CA VAL A 222 6.68 -9.54 6.25
C VAL A 222 7.41 -8.21 6.15
N GLY A 223 8.73 -8.22 6.36
CA GLY A 223 9.58 -7.03 6.34
C GLY A 223 10.40 -6.92 5.07
N TYR A 224 10.43 -5.74 4.47
CA TYR A 224 11.29 -5.37 3.34
C TYR A 224 12.21 -4.23 3.78
N GLY A 225 13.36 -4.60 4.38
CA GLY A 225 14.42 -3.68 4.80
C GLY A 225 15.37 -3.31 3.66
N HIS A 226 16.54 -2.78 4.02
CA HIS A 226 17.57 -2.44 3.07
C HIS A 226 18.06 -3.67 2.29
N ARG A 227 18.34 -3.45 1.02
CA ARG A 227 18.93 -4.45 0.13
C ARG A 227 20.15 -3.84 -0.55
N PHE A 228 21.20 -4.63 -0.69
CA PHE A 228 22.38 -4.25 -1.45
C PHE A 228 22.23 -4.75 -2.88
N SER A 229 22.59 -3.88 -3.83
CA SER A 229 22.79 -4.26 -5.21
C SER A 229 24.29 -4.19 -5.50
N ALA A 230 24.82 -5.21 -6.16
CA ALA A 230 26.21 -5.27 -6.55
C ALA A 230 26.33 -5.68 -8.02
N ALA A 231 27.27 -5.07 -8.73
CA ALA A 231 27.64 -5.47 -10.08
C ALA A 231 29.12 -5.94 -10.06
N VAL A 232 29.37 -7.13 -10.60
CA VAL A 232 30.74 -7.64 -10.75
C VAL A 232 31.14 -7.43 -12.20
N VAL A 233 32.19 -6.64 -12.42
CA VAL A 233 32.73 -6.32 -13.75
C VAL A 233 34.02 -7.08 -13.95
N GLY A 234 34.04 -7.98 -14.93
CA GLY A 234 35.26 -8.74 -15.28
C GLY A 234 36.32 -7.85 -15.94
N ALA A 235 37.57 -8.25 -15.82
CA ALA A 235 38.73 -7.48 -16.35
C ALA A 235 38.68 -7.20 -17.86
N ALA A 236 38.00 -8.04 -18.64
CA ALA A 236 37.84 -7.90 -20.10
C ALA A 236 36.59 -7.12 -20.52
N ALA A 237 35.83 -6.56 -19.57
CA ALA A 237 34.57 -5.87 -19.86
C ALA A 237 34.80 -4.44 -20.35
N ASP A 238 33.90 -3.95 -21.25
CA ASP A 238 33.85 -2.54 -21.62
C ASP A 238 33.23 -1.73 -20.49
N VAL A 239 34.08 -1.23 -19.59
CA VAL A 239 33.67 -0.46 -18.40
C VAL A 239 32.83 0.77 -18.77
N PRO A 240 33.12 1.59 -19.81
CA PRO A 240 32.29 2.68 -20.25
C PRO A 240 30.89 2.25 -20.67
N GLN A 241 30.72 1.12 -21.35
CA GLN A 241 29.44 0.59 -21.76
C GLN A 241 28.62 0.13 -20.56
N ILE A 242 29.24 -0.57 -19.61
CA ILE A 242 28.61 -1.03 -18.38
C ILE A 242 28.20 0.17 -17.51
N ALA A 243 29.08 1.16 -17.35
CA ALA A 243 28.74 2.37 -16.58
C ALA A 243 27.53 3.11 -17.14
N ARG A 244 27.42 3.21 -18.48
CA ARG A 244 26.22 3.77 -19.12
C ARG A 244 24.95 2.93 -18.84
N GLY A 245 25.06 1.61 -18.81
CA GLY A 245 23.95 0.72 -18.49
C GLY A 245 23.51 0.72 -17.02
N LEU A 246 24.42 1.08 -16.10
CA LEU A 246 24.12 1.18 -14.65
C LEU A 246 23.59 2.57 -14.24
N ALA A 247 23.79 3.59 -15.07
CA ALA A 247 23.39 4.97 -14.80
C ALA A 247 21.97 5.33 -15.29
N VAL A 248 21.20 4.34 -15.78
CA VAL A 248 19.84 4.51 -16.30
C VAL A 248 18.77 4.37 -15.21
#